data_038d95a20da1993034da6803691bd3ba
#
_entry.id   038d95a20da1993034da6803691bd3ba
#
_cell.length_a   1.000
_cell.length_b   1.000
_cell.length_c   1.000
_cell.angle_alpha   90.00
_cell.angle_beta   90.00
_cell.angle_gamma   90.00
#
_symmetry.space_group_name_H-M   'P 1'
#
loop_
_entity.id
_entity.type
_entity.pdbx_description
1 polymer ?
#
loop_
_entity_poly.entity_id
_entity_poly.type
_entity_poly.pdbx_seq_one_letter_code
_entity_poly.pdbx_strand_id
1 'polypeptide(L)'
;HLGNVFSALLAWLSVRNQGGRMLLRIEDLDPDRCRPEYAETLKHDLDWLGLDWDAEQTPQSRRTEAYRAEFDKLAALGLVYPCYCSRAELHAASAPHTSDGTVVYAGTCRDLTPEQRAVKTRAPAWRVRVPDERITVHDGLQGLWQEDLARDCGDFIIRRSDGVYAYQLAVVTDDADGGVTEIVRGRDLLSSTPRQLWLQ
;
A
#
# COMPACT_ATOMS: atom_id res chain seq x y z
N HIS A 1 19.60 6.26 2.74
CA HIS A 1 19.13 7.60 2.34
C HIS A 1 18.70 8.38 3.58
N LEU A 2 19.11 9.66 3.68
CA LEU A 2 18.87 10.50 4.88
C LEU A 2 17.38 10.59 5.26
N GLY A 3 16.49 10.65 4.28
CA GLY A 3 15.04 10.67 4.52
C GLY A 3 14.51 9.42 5.23
N ASN A 4 15.07 8.25 4.94
CA ASN A 4 14.68 7.00 5.62
C ASN A 4 15.10 7.03 7.10
N VAL A 5 16.32 7.49 7.37
CA VAL A 5 16.82 7.68 8.74
C VAL A 5 15.96 8.68 9.50
N PHE A 6 15.60 9.79 8.88
CA PHE A 6 14.76 10.82 9.49
C PHE A 6 13.37 10.29 9.85
N SER A 7 12.73 9.55 8.94
CA SER A 7 11.42 8.94 9.22
C SER A 7 11.51 7.90 10.35
N ALA A 8 12.54 7.05 10.34
CA ALA A 8 12.76 6.07 11.40
C ALA A 8 12.99 6.75 12.77
N LEU A 9 13.81 7.80 12.80
CA LEU A 9 14.08 8.58 14.01
C LEU A 9 12.81 9.21 14.58
N LEU A 10 11.97 9.82 13.72
CA LEU A 10 10.72 10.44 14.19
C LEU A 10 9.74 9.40 14.75
N ALA A 11 9.60 8.24 14.07
CA ALA A 11 8.76 7.16 14.54
C ALA A 11 9.27 6.62 15.89
N TRP A 12 10.58 6.42 16.01
CA TRP A 12 11.23 5.97 17.24
C TRP A 12 11.02 6.95 18.40
N LEU A 13 11.26 8.26 18.18
CA LEU A 13 11.06 9.30 19.19
C LEU A 13 9.60 9.37 19.63
N SER A 14 8.64 9.28 18.70
CA SER A 14 7.21 9.29 19.02
C SER A 14 6.84 8.13 19.93
N VAL A 15 7.21 6.91 19.55
CA VAL A 15 6.85 5.72 20.31
C VAL A 15 7.56 5.66 21.67
N ARG A 16 8.85 6.02 21.73
CA ARG A 16 9.62 6.01 23.00
C ARG A 16 9.12 7.07 23.98
N ASN A 17 8.76 8.24 23.48
CA ASN A 17 8.18 9.30 24.32
C ASN A 17 6.85 8.89 24.99
N GLN A 18 6.11 7.98 24.35
CA GLN A 18 4.83 7.47 24.87
C GLN A 18 4.97 6.17 25.67
N GLY A 19 6.17 5.62 25.82
CA GLY A 19 6.41 4.31 26.44
C GLY A 19 5.83 3.15 25.62
N GLY A 20 5.64 3.37 24.30
CA GLY A 20 5.11 2.38 23.38
C GLY A 20 6.16 1.36 22.90
N ARG A 21 5.73 0.44 22.04
CA ARG A 21 6.56 -0.60 21.44
C ARG A 21 6.86 -0.28 19.98
N MET A 22 8.14 -0.38 19.60
CA MET A 22 8.62 -0.24 18.23
C MET A 22 8.70 -1.61 17.56
N LEU A 23 8.08 -1.76 16.39
CA LEU A 23 8.11 -2.98 15.59
C LEU A 23 8.95 -2.74 14.33
N LEU A 24 9.81 -3.68 14.00
CA LEU A 24 10.53 -3.70 12.72
C LEU A 24 9.86 -4.68 11.77
N ARG A 25 9.53 -4.22 10.57
CA ARG A 25 9.01 -5.05 9.48
C ARG A 25 9.84 -4.85 8.22
N ILE A 26 10.29 -5.95 7.64
CA ILE A 26 10.97 -5.95 6.34
C ILE A 26 9.91 -6.07 5.23
N GLU A 27 9.80 -5.03 4.41
CA GLU A 27 8.82 -4.94 3.32
C GLU A 27 9.47 -5.36 1.99
N ASP A 28 9.63 -6.66 1.83
CA ASP A 28 10.38 -7.34 0.76
C ASP A 28 9.49 -8.02 -0.30
N LEU A 29 8.35 -7.41 -0.63
CA LEU A 29 7.41 -7.95 -1.62
C LEU A 29 7.96 -7.98 -3.06
N ASP A 30 8.91 -7.12 -3.38
CA ASP A 30 9.54 -7.06 -4.70
C ASP A 30 10.93 -7.72 -4.64
N PRO A 31 11.07 -9.01 -5.03
CA PRO A 31 12.33 -9.73 -4.90
C PRO A 31 13.45 -9.18 -5.80
N ASP A 32 13.09 -8.48 -6.88
CA ASP A 32 14.09 -7.87 -7.79
C ASP A 32 14.76 -6.64 -7.17
N ARG A 33 14.07 -5.98 -6.25
CA ARG A 33 14.54 -4.75 -5.58
C ARG A 33 14.97 -4.96 -4.14
N CYS A 34 14.40 -5.97 -3.46
CA CYS A 34 14.58 -6.21 -2.04
C CYS A 34 15.50 -7.41 -1.81
N ARG A 35 16.81 -7.18 -1.85
CA ARG A 35 17.80 -8.22 -1.58
C ARG A 35 17.98 -8.42 -0.08
N PRO A 36 18.19 -9.66 0.40
CA PRO A 36 18.37 -9.95 1.82
C PRO A 36 19.46 -9.12 2.50
N GLU A 37 20.58 -8.87 1.79
CA GLU A 37 21.68 -8.06 2.31
C GLU A 37 21.30 -6.62 2.64
N TYR A 38 20.26 -6.07 2.00
CA TYR A 38 19.77 -4.73 2.31
C TYR A 38 19.03 -4.69 3.65
N ALA A 39 18.31 -5.76 3.99
CA ALA A 39 17.65 -5.87 5.29
C ALA A 39 18.68 -5.94 6.43
N GLU A 40 19.75 -6.71 6.28
CA GLU A 40 20.83 -6.80 7.27
C GLU A 40 21.57 -5.46 7.39
N THR A 41 21.87 -4.80 6.27
CA THR A 41 22.48 -3.46 6.28
C THR A 41 21.59 -2.45 7.02
N LEU A 42 20.27 -2.46 6.76
CA LEU A 42 19.30 -1.60 7.43
C LEU A 42 19.32 -1.81 8.95
N LYS A 43 19.30 -3.06 9.41
CA LYS A 43 19.34 -3.40 10.84
C LYS A 43 20.64 -2.89 11.49
N HIS A 44 21.77 -3.11 10.82
CA HIS A 44 23.07 -2.61 11.29
C HIS A 44 23.09 -1.07 11.37
N ASP A 45 22.53 -0.38 10.37
CA ASP A 45 22.47 1.09 10.35
C ASP A 45 21.58 1.62 11.49
N LEU A 46 20.42 0.98 11.74
CA LEU A 46 19.55 1.35 12.85
C LEU A 46 20.22 1.13 14.22
N ASP A 47 20.89 0.02 14.39
CA ASP A 47 21.67 -0.31 15.62
C ASP A 47 22.78 0.73 15.83
N TRP A 48 23.56 1.05 14.79
CA TRP A 48 24.59 2.07 14.84
C TRP A 48 24.06 3.47 15.22
N LEU A 49 22.83 3.79 14.80
CA LEU A 49 22.13 5.04 15.14
C LEU A 49 21.51 5.00 16.55
N GLY A 50 21.51 3.86 17.22
CA GLY A 50 20.85 3.68 18.52
C GLY A 50 19.32 3.62 18.44
N LEU A 51 18.76 3.30 17.26
CA LEU A 51 17.33 3.15 17.02
C LEU A 51 16.92 1.67 17.18
N ASP A 52 16.72 1.26 18.42
CA ASP A 52 16.32 -0.10 18.78
C ASP A 52 14.83 -0.36 18.49
N TRP A 53 14.47 -1.65 18.41
CA TRP A 53 13.09 -2.12 18.26
C TRP A 53 12.78 -3.26 19.22
N ASP A 54 11.51 -3.40 19.59
CA ASP A 54 11.06 -4.36 20.61
C ASP A 54 10.71 -5.74 20.03
N ALA A 55 10.37 -5.79 18.75
CA ALA A 55 10.10 -7.06 18.05
C ALA A 55 10.26 -6.90 16.54
N GLU A 56 10.58 -8.03 15.88
CA GLU A 56 10.54 -8.13 14.42
C GLU A 56 9.26 -8.85 13.99
N GLN A 57 8.58 -8.27 13.00
CA GLN A 57 7.48 -8.96 12.33
C GLN A 57 8.01 -9.89 11.25
N THR A 58 7.21 -10.89 10.88
CA THR A 58 7.52 -11.75 9.73
C THR A 58 7.68 -10.89 8.47
N PRO A 59 8.75 -11.06 7.67
CA PRO A 59 8.93 -10.34 6.41
C PRO A 59 7.74 -10.54 5.47
N GLN A 60 7.40 -9.53 4.69
CA GLN A 60 6.22 -9.54 3.82
C GLN A 60 6.24 -10.66 2.79
N SER A 61 7.41 -11.01 2.27
CA SER A 61 7.59 -12.14 1.34
C SER A 61 7.09 -13.49 1.87
N ARG A 62 7.01 -13.65 3.19
CA ARG A 62 6.54 -14.86 3.86
C ARG A 62 5.08 -14.80 4.31
N ARG A 63 4.36 -13.73 3.99
CA ARG A 63 2.99 -13.49 4.46
C ARG A 63 1.91 -13.61 3.37
N THR A 64 2.23 -14.19 2.24
CA THR A 64 1.34 -14.34 1.07
C THR A 64 -0.03 -14.91 1.43
N GLU A 65 -0.12 -15.86 2.37
CA GLU A 65 -1.40 -16.45 2.78
C GLU A 65 -2.28 -15.46 3.57
N ALA A 66 -1.70 -14.60 4.40
CA ALA A 66 -2.44 -13.55 5.09
C ALA A 66 -3.03 -12.56 4.07
N TYR A 67 -2.24 -12.13 3.10
CA TYR A 67 -2.72 -11.23 2.04
C TYR A 67 -3.77 -11.87 1.15
N ARG A 68 -3.65 -13.19 0.89
CA ARG A 68 -4.68 -13.95 0.18
C ARG A 68 -5.99 -13.93 0.94
N ALA A 69 -5.97 -14.18 2.25
CA ALA A 69 -7.17 -14.19 3.07
C ALA A 69 -7.90 -12.83 3.02
N GLU A 70 -7.18 -11.72 3.10
CA GLU A 70 -7.79 -10.40 3.00
C GLU A 70 -8.28 -10.08 1.59
N PHE A 71 -7.54 -10.48 0.56
CA PHE A 71 -8.00 -10.39 -0.83
C PHE A 71 -9.30 -11.17 -1.04
N ASP A 72 -9.41 -12.39 -0.51
CA ASP A 72 -10.58 -13.24 -0.66
C ASP A 72 -11.80 -12.65 0.07
N LYS A 73 -11.61 -12.00 1.22
CA LYS A 73 -12.68 -11.24 1.90
C LYS A 73 -13.20 -10.10 1.02
N LEU A 74 -12.30 -9.28 0.46
CA LEU A 74 -12.70 -8.20 -0.44
C LEU A 74 -13.39 -8.72 -1.71
N ALA A 75 -12.95 -9.87 -2.24
CA ALA A 75 -13.57 -10.52 -3.39
C ALA A 75 -14.97 -11.04 -3.05
N ALA A 76 -15.17 -11.63 -1.87
CA ALA A 76 -16.48 -12.09 -1.40
C ALA A 76 -17.48 -10.93 -1.22
N LEU A 77 -17.00 -9.74 -0.89
CA LEU A 77 -17.79 -8.51 -0.83
C LEU A 77 -18.11 -7.91 -2.22
N GLY A 78 -17.58 -8.51 -3.32
CA GLY A 78 -17.75 -7.99 -4.67
C GLY A 78 -16.93 -6.74 -4.97
N LEU A 79 -15.97 -6.41 -4.10
CA LEU A 79 -15.15 -5.21 -4.22
C LEU A 79 -13.94 -5.38 -5.14
N VAL A 80 -13.65 -6.59 -5.61
CA VAL A 80 -12.45 -6.89 -6.41
C VAL A 80 -12.85 -7.31 -7.82
N TYR A 81 -12.08 -6.85 -8.81
CA TYR A 81 -12.27 -7.25 -10.22
C TYR A 81 -10.94 -7.31 -10.97
N PRO A 82 -10.86 -8.14 -12.05
CA PRO A 82 -9.67 -8.24 -12.87
C PRO A 82 -9.53 -7.04 -13.82
N CYS A 83 -8.31 -6.50 -13.91
CA CYS A 83 -7.94 -5.42 -14.83
C CYS A 83 -6.86 -5.89 -15.78
N TYR A 84 -7.13 -5.76 -17.08
CA TYR A 84 -6.26 -6.23 -18.17
C TYR A 84 -5.48 -5.10 -18.86
N CYS A 85 -5.61 -3.85 -18.39
CA CYS A 85 -4.92 -2.72 -18.98
C CYS A 85 -3.40 -2.80 -18.85
N SER A 86 -2.69 -2.46 -19.92
CA SER A 86 -1.26 -2.20 -19.88
C SER A 86 -0.94 -0.84 -19.28
N ARG A 87 0.31 -0.61 -18.92
CA ARG A 87 0.78 0.72 -18.53
C ARG A 87 0.57 1.75 -19.64
N ALA A 88 0.86 1.37 -20.88
CA ALA A 88 0.67 2.25 -22.04
C ALA A 88 -0.81 2.63 -22.24
N GLU A 89 -1.74 1.69 -22.11
CA GLU A 89 -3.17 1.95 -22.20
C GLU A 89 -3.67 2.86 -21.07
N LEU A 90 -3.14 2.71 -19.85
CA LEU A 90 -3.46 3.59 -18.74
C LEU A 90 -3.01 5.03 -18.98
N HIS A 91 -1.82 5.22 -19.56
CA HIS A 91 -1.32 6.54 -19.93
C HIS A 91 -2.04 7.15 -21.14
N ALA A 92 -2.42 6.33 -22.12
CA ALA A 92 -3.11 6.78 -23.34
C ALA A 92 -4.59 7.10 -23.13
N ALA A 93 -5.24 6.45 -22.17
CA ALA A 93 -6.63 6.71 -21.82
C ALA A 93 -6.73 8.03 -21.08
N SER A 94 -6.62 9.18 -21.75
CA SER A 94 -6.87 10.57 -21.32
C SER A 94 -7.29 10.76 -19.84
N ALA A 95 -6.75 9.92 -18.97
CA ALA A 95 -7.05 9.96 -17.55
C ALA A 95 -6.55 11.30 -17.00
N PRO A 96 -7.32 12.00 -16.20
CA PRO A 96 -6.81 13.17 -15.52
C PRO A 96 -5.57 12.76 -14.75
N HIS A 97 -4.50 13.54 -14.86
CA HIS A 97 -3.31 13.38 -14.06
C HIS A 97 -3.51 14.17 -12.77
N THR A 98 -3.16 13.59 -11.64
CA THR A 98 -3.01 14.33 -10.40
C THR A 98 -1.87 15.36 -10.55
N SER A 99 -1.81 16.34 -9.67
CA SER A 99 -0.79 17.40 -9.71
C SER A 99 0.65 16.85 -9.64
N ASP A 100 0.83 15.61 -9.17
CA ASP A 100 2.11 14.88 -9.10
C ASP A 100 2.36 13.97 -10.32
N GLY A 101 1.50 14.01 -11.34
CA GLY A 101 1.60 13.19 -12.55
C GLY A 101 1.09 11.75 -12.40
N THR A 102 0.48 11.40 -11.28
CA THR A 102 -0.13 10.08 -11.08
C THR A 102 -1.36 9.93 -11.97
N VAL A 103 -1.47 8.82 -12.68
CA VAL A 103 -2.59 8.52 -13.56
C VAL A 103 -3.78 8.03 -12.72
N VAL A 104 -4.91 8.76 -12.80
CA VAL A 104 -6.17 8.30 -12.21
C VAL A 104 -6.79 7.22 -13.10
N TYR A 105 -7.13 6.09 -12.52
CA TYR A 105 -7.71 4.99 -13.28
C TYR A 105 -9.19 5.24 -13.61
N ALA A 106 -9.51 5.29 -14.90
CA ALA A 106 -10.85 5.61 -15.40
C ALA A 106 -11.89 4.46 -15.31
N GLY A 107 -11.57 3.32 -14.67
CA GLY A 107 -12.52 2.22 -14.51
C GLY A 107 -12.70 1.32 -15.75
N THR A 108 -11.83 1.37 -16.75
CA THR A 108 -11.96 0.68 -18.05
C THR A 108 -12.35 -0.81 -17.94
N CYS A 109 -11.86 -1.53 -16.92
CA CYS A 109 -12.18 -2.94 -16.73
C CYS A 109 -13.20 -3.20 -15.61
N ARG A 110 -13.73 -2.14 -14.98
CA ARG A 110 -14.55 -2.24 -13.76
C ARG A 110 -15.78 -3.11 -13.97
N ASP A 111 -16.44 -2.95 -15.10
CA ASP A 111 -17.75 -3.55 -15.38
C ASP A 111 -17.75 -4.45 -16.63
N LEU A 112 -16.59 -5.06 -16.95
CA LEU A 112 -16.49 -6.05 -18.02
C LEU A 112 -17.38 -7.26 -17.72
N THR A 113 -18.16 -7.70 -18.74
CA THR A 113 -18.94 -8.92 -18.64
C THR A 113 -18.03 -10.17 -18.66
N PRO A 114 -18.52 -11.35 -18.24
CA PRO A 114 -17.76 -12.60 -18.36
C PRO A 114 -17.23 -12.86 -19.77
N GLU A 115 -18.05 -12.58 -20.80
CA GLU A 115 -17.71 -12.76 -22.21
C GLU A 115 -16.59 -11.81 -22.63
N GLN A 116 -16.64 -10.56 -22.20
CA GLN A 116 -15.59 -9.56 -22.44
C GLN A 116 -14.28 -9.92 -21.76
N ARG A 117 -14.35 -10.54 -20.57
CA ARG A 117 -13.16 -11.05 -19.86
C ARG A 117 -12.55 -12.26 -20.57
N ALA A 118 -13.39 -13.17 -21.07
CA ALA A 118 -12.95 -14.42 -21.70
C ALA A 118 -12.06 -14.21 -22.95
N VAL A 119 -12.23 -13.08 -23.65
CA VAL A 119 -11.41 -12.75 -24.84
C VAL A 119 -10.11 -12.02 -24.51
N LYS A 120 -9.84 -11.73 -23.23
CA LYS A 120 -8.59 -11.08 -22.79
C LYS A 120 -7.47 -12.13 -22.74
N THR A 121 -6.34 -11.82 -23.35
CA THR A 121 -5.18 -12.72 -23.44
C THR A 121 -4.10 -12.45 -22.38
N ARG A 122 -4.18 -11.32 -21.69
CA ARG A 122 -3.20 -10.95 -20.67
C ARG A 122 -3.62 -11.45 -19.30
N ALA A 123 -2.64 -11.83 -18.48
CA ALA A 123 -2.87 -12.06 -17.06
C ALA A 123 -3.36 -10.77 -16.40
N PRO A 124 -4.45 -10.81 -15.63
CA PRO A 124 -4.98 -9.61 -15.00
C PRO A 124 -4.19 -9.20 -13.77
N ALA A 125 -4.07 -7.89 -13.57
CA ALA A 125 -3.93 -7.34 -12.23
C ALA A 125 -5.32 -7.25 -11.58
N TRP A 126 -5.37 -7.18 -10.25
CA TRP A 126 -6.64 -7.10 -9.52
C TRP A 126 -6.76 -5.75 -8.83
N ARG A 127 -7.89 -5.09 -9.07
CA ARG A 127 -8.18 -3.79 -8.48
C ARG A 127 -9.28 -3.91 -7.44
N VAL A 128 -9.22 -3.07 -6.42
CA VAL A 128 -10.33 -2.85 -5.49
C VAL A 128 -11.16 -1.66 -5.99
N ARG A 129 -12.49 -1.81 -5.89
CA ARG A 129 -13.45 -0.72 -6.14
C ARG A 129 -13.33 0.29 -5.02
N VAL A 130 -13.19 1.55 -5.35
CA VAL A 130 -13.20 2.64 -4.36
C VAL A 130 -14.62 3.19 -4.20
N PRO A 131 -14.95 3.76 -3.02
CA PRO A 131 -16.22 4.39 -2.79
C PRO A 131 -16.32 5.73 -3.54
N ASP A 132 -17.53 6.15 -3.82
CA ASP A 132 -17.83 7.50 -4.32
C ASP A 132 -18.14 8.42 -3.13
N GLU A 133 -17.18 8.52 -2.24
CA GLU A 133 -17.26 9.36 -1.04
C GLU A 133 -15.88 9.95 -0.69
N ARG A 134 -15.91 11.04 0.06
CA ARG A 134 -14.71 11.72 0.52
C ARG A 134 -14.20 11.05 1.81
N ILE A 135 -12.96 10.58 1.78
CA ILE A 135 -12.28 10.06 2.95
C ILE A 135 -11.51 11.19 3.62
N THR A 136 -11.73 11.34 4.91
CA THR A 136 -11.10 12.37 5.74
C THR A 136 -10.05 11.73 6.65
N VAL A 137 -8.84 12.29 6.63
CA VAL A 137 -7.71 11.91 7.47
C VAL A 137 -7.37 13.07 8.40
N HIS A 138 -7.23 12.79 9.68
CA HIS A 138 -6.71 13.74 10.67
C HIS A 138 -5.23 13.41 10.93
N ASP A 139 -4.34 14.02 10.15
CA ASP A 139 -2.90 13.85 10.32
C ASP A 139 -2.38 14.77 11.41
N GLY A 140 -1.57 14.23 12.32
CA GLY A 140 -1.07 14.96 13.49
C GLY A 140 -0.12 16.12 13.17
N LEU A 141 0.50 16.13 11.99
CA LEU A 141 1.44 17.16 11.54
C LEU A 141 0.92 17.99 10.37
N GLN A 142 0.21 17.34 9.42
CA GLN A 142 -0.31 17.98 8.21
C GLN A 142 -1.74 18.50 8.39
N GLY A 143 -2.40 18.19 9.53
CA GLY A 143 -3.76 18.59 9.81
C GLY A 143 -4.79 17.79 9.05
N LEU A 144 -5.86 18.44 8.60
CA LEU A 144 -6.96 17.81 7.88
C LEU A 144 -6.58 17.55 6.43
N TRP A 145 -6.60 16.28 6.03
CA TRP A 145 -6.43 15.86 4.64
C TRP A 145 -7.70 15.17 4.16
N GLN A 146 -8.19 15.55 3.00
CA GLN A 146 -9.39 14.96 2.40
C GLN A 146 -9.11 14.54 0.96
N GLU A 147 -9.55 13.35 0.60
CA GLU A 147 -9.41 12.80 -0.74
C GLU A 147 -10.71 12.12 -1.17
N ASP A 148 -11.12 12.38 -2.38
CA ASP A 148 -12.17 11.66 -3.07
C ASP A 148 -11.51 10.58 -3.92
N LEU A 149 -11.52 9.34 -3.42
CA LEU A 149 -10.78 8.25 -4.07
C LEU A 149 -11.25 7.99 -5.50
N ALA A 150 -12.54 8.14 -5.79
CA ALA A 150 -13.07 7.92 -7.14
C ALA A 150 -12.49 8.93 -8.15
N ARG A 151 -12.35 10.18 -7.73
CA ARG A 151 -11.85 11.29 -8.56
C ARG A 151 -10.32 11.38 -8.56
N ASP A 152 -9.69 11.22 -7.39
CA ASP A 152 -8.28 11.59 -7.18
C ASP A 152 -7.33 10.40 -7.39
N CYS A 153 -7.83 9.17 -7.33
CA CYS A 153 -7.05 7.93 -7.46
C CYS A 153 -7.64 6.93 -8.46
N GLY A 154 -8.96 6.77 -8.46
CA GLY A 154 -9.66 5.65 -9.09
C GLY A 154 -9.38 4.32 -8.38
N ASP A 155 -9.98 3.26 -8.91
CA ASP A 155 -9.77 1.91 -8.38
C ASP A 155 -8.28 1.52 -8.47
N PHE A 156 -7.68 1.13 -7.37
CA PHE A 156 -6.24 0.86 -7.30
C PHE A 156 -5.92 -0.63 -7.24
N ILE A 157 -4.71 -0.98 -7.66
CA ILE A 157 -4.24 -2.37 -7.70
C ILE A 157 -3.95 -2.85 -6.29
N ILE A 158 -4.50 -4.02 -5.92
CA ILE A 158 -4.21 -4.73 -4.68
C ILE A 158 -3.48 -6.06 -4.91
N ARG A 159 -3.48 -6.58 -6.16
CA ARG A 159 -2.66 -7.71 -6.60
C ARG A 159 -2.18 -7.50 -8.03
N ARG A 160 -0.89 -7.65 -8.26
CA ARG A 160 -0.25 -7.49 -9.57
C ARG A 160 -0.56 -8.69 -10.48
N SER A 161 -0.34 -8.53 -11.78
CA SER A 161 -0.54 -9.60 -12.76
C SER A 161 0.45 -10.76 -12.63
N ASP A 162 1.59 -10.55 -11.98
CA ASP A 162 2.57 -11.59 -11.62
C ASP A 162 2.20 -12.33 -10.32
N GLY A 163 1.09 -11.98 -9.70
CA GLY A 163 0.57 -12.61 -8.48
C GLY A 163 1.02 -11.97 -7.17
N VAL A 164 1.94 -11.02 -7.19
CA VAL A 164 2.41 -10.31 -6.00
C VAL A 164 1.32 -9.37 -5.48
N TYR A 165 1.06 -9.40 -4.18
CA TYR A 165 0.14 -8.45 -3.54
C TYR A 165 0.75 -7.06 -3.47
N ALA A 166 -0.07 -6.05 -3.68
CA ALA A 166 0.40 -4.67 -3.72
C ALA A 166 0.57 -4.08 -2.32
N TYR A 167 1.43 -3.07 -2.23
CA TYR A 167 1.79 -2.36 -0.99
C TYR A 167 0.58 -1.99 -0.13
N GLN A 168 -0.47 -1.40 -0.72
CA GLN A 168 -1.63 -0.93 0.05
C GLN A 168 -2.34 -2.05 0.82
N LEU A 169 -2.53 -3.22 0.21
CA LEU A 169 -3.15 -4.36 0.89
C LEU A 169 -2.20 -4.97 1.93
N ALA A 170 -0.93 -5.15 1.58
CA ALA A 170 0.03 -5.80 2.44
C ALA A 170 0.26 -5.01 3.74
N VAL A 171 0.49 -3.70 3.63
CA VAL A 171 0.76 -2.87 4.81
C VAL A 171 -0.43 -2.80 5.76
N VAL A 172 -1.66 -2.69 5.24
CA VAL A 172 -2.88 -2.67 6.07
C VAL A 172 -3.06 -3.99 6.81
N THR A 173 -2.87 -5.12 6.11
CA THR A 173 -2.94 -6.45 6.72
C THR A 173 -1.90 -6.61 7.83
N ASP A 174 -0.66 -6.20 7.57
CA ASP A 174 0.44 -6.34 8.52
C ASP A 174 0.27 -5.43 9.74
N ASP A 175 -0.20 -4.21 9.54
CA ASP A 175 -0.44 -3.25 10.61
C ASP A 175 -1.58 -3.74 11.52
N ALA A 176 -2.66 -4.28 10.95
CA ALA A 176 -3.76 -4.86 11.70
C ALA A 176 -3.31 -6.07 12.53
N ASP A 177 -2.63 -7.03 11.92
CA ASP A 177 -2.13 -8.23 12.58
C ASP A 177 -1.06 -7.90 13.65
N GLY A 178 -0.25 -6.87 13.41
CA GLY A 178 0.75 -6.38 14.35
C GLY A 178 0.21 -5.54 15.49
N GLY A 179 -1.07 -5.16 15.44
CA GLY A 179 -1.68 -4.25 16.41
C GLY A 179 -1.07 -2.85 16.38
N VAL A 180 -0.67 -2.37 15.20
CA VAL A 180 -0.08 -1.04 15.01
C VAL A 180 -1.14 0.03 15.27
N THR A 181 -0.84 0.97 16.16
CA THR A 181 -1.76 2.04 16.56
C THR A 181 -1.30 3.43 16.12
N GLU A 182 -0.03 3.58 15.74
CA GLU A 182 0.53 4.85 15.27
C GLU A 182 1.46 4.62 14.09
N ILE A 183 1.32 5.46 13.06
CA ILE A 183 2.14 5.43 11.86
C ILE A 183 2.78 6.80 11.67
N VAL A 184 4.12 6.83 11.63
CA VAL A 184 4.92 8.01 11.30
C VAL A 184 5.70 7.72 10.03
N ARG A 185 5.50 8.53 8.99
CA ARG A 185 6.12 8.30 7.67
C ARG A 185 6.29 9.60 6.88
N GLY A 186 6.98 9.54 5.75
CA GLY A 186 7.18 10.67 4.87
C GLY A 186 5.86 11.25 4.34
N ARG A 187 5.82 12.55 4.12
CA ARG A 187 4.65 13.27 3.57
C ARG A 187 4.26 12.78 2.17
N ASP A 188 5.21 12.27 1.41
CA ASP A 188 4.99 11.65 0.09
C ASP A 188 4.03 10.46 0.14
N LEU A 189 3.84 9.83 1.30
CA LEU A 189 2.89 8.74 1.53
C LEU A 189 1.53 9.22 2.08
N LEU A 190 1.30 10.52 2.23
CA LEU A 190 0.04 11.03 2.78
C LEU A 190 -1.16 10.63 1.91
N SER A 191 -1.04 10.66 0.57
CA SER A 191 -2.06 10.20 -0.36
C SER A 191 -2.33 8.69 -0.31
N SER A 192 -1.47 7.89 0.31
CA SER A 192 -1.74 6.47 0.56
C SER A 192 -2.70 6.25 1.73
N THR A 193 -2.80 7.20 2.66
CA THR A 193 -3.61 7.05 3.87
C THR A 193 -5.09 6.85 3.59
N PRO A 194 -5.76 7.61 2.71
CA PRO A 194 -7.17 7.37 2.36
C PRO A 194 -7.40 5.99 1.74
N ARG A 195 -6.47 5.50 0.91
CA ARG A 195 -6.54 4.16 0.31
C ARG A 195 -6.44 3.06 1.35
N GLN A 196 -5.58 3.26 2.35
CA GLN A 196 -5.38 2.32 3.45
C GLN A 196 -6.58 2.31 4.41
N LEU A 197 -7.13 3.48 4.74
CA LEU A 197 -8.37 3.59 5.52
C LEU A 197 -9.57 2.92 4.84
N TRP A 198 -9.63 2.97 3.50
CA TRP A 198 -10.66 2.26 2.75
C TRP A 198 -10.53 0.73 2.84
N LEU A 199 -9.31 0.22 2.97
CA LEU A 199 -9.06 -1.22 3.09
C LEU A 199 -9.25 -1.76 4.52
N GLN A 200 -9.24 -0.91 5.54
CA GLN A 200 -9.51 -1.24 6.95
C GLN A 200 -11.00 -1.47 7.20
#